data_bfa59082045a5b977af5c7e57f0037ec
#
_entry.id   bfa59082045a5b977af5c7e57f0037ec
#
_cell.length_a   1.000
_cell.length_b   1.000
_cell.length_c   1.000
_cell.angle_alpha   90.00
_cell.angle_beta   90.00
_cell.angle_gamma   90.00
#
_symmetry.space_group_name_H-M   'P 1'
#
loop_
_entity.id
_entity.type
_entity.pdbx_description
1 polymer ?
#
loop_
_entity_poly.entity_id
_entity_poly.type
_entity_poly.pdbx_seq_one_letter_code
_entity_poly.pdbx_strand_id
1 'polypeptide(L)'
;MSSVNKKTTFNRVFKEETASFLSLYPNKTIGDKIKLLRIKSGLTYNQFAKKAQVAVMTIYRWESNERIPSDKYLKQLIKNFNLNDDYFNLNDK
;
A
#
# COMPACT_ATOMS: atom_id res chain seq x y z
N MET A 1 -0.84 -19.24 27.36
CA MET A 1 -0.46 -19.86 26.53
C MET A 1 -1.28 -19.95 25.44
N SER A 2 -2.30 -20.33 25.52
CA SER A 2 -3.12 -20.44 24.37
C SER A 2 -3.42 -19.10 23.72
N SER A 3 -3.41 -18.01 24.48
CA SER A 3 -3.71 -16.72 23.85
C SER A 3 -2.63 -16.34 22.86
N VAL A 4 -1.39 -16.69 23.12
CA VAL A 4 -0.32 -16.42 22.17
C VAL A 4 -0.52 -17.24 20.91
N ASN A 5 -0.85 -18.49 21.07
CA ASN A 5 -1.07 -19.34 19.92
C ASN A 5 -2.26 -18.89 19.12
N LYS A 6 -3.32 -18.50 19.78
CA LYS A 6 -4.49 -18.01 19.09
C LYS A 6 -4.18 -16.76 18.29
N LYS A 7 -3.41 -15.88 18.88
CA LYS A 7 -3.04 -14.66 18.21
C LYS A 7 -2.24 -14.95 16.96
N THR A 8 -1.29 -15.86 17.05
CA THR A 8 -0.47 -16.21 15.92
C THR A 8 -1.32 -16.83 14.81
N THR A 9 -2.23 -17.72 15.20
CA THR A 9 -3.09 -18.38 14.24
C THR A 9 -4.00 -17.37 13.57
N PHE A 10 -4.57 -16.46 14.36
CA PHE A 10 -5.43 -15.43 13.81
C PHE A 10 -4.68 -14.58 12.79
N ASN A 11 -3.48 -14.19 13.12
CA ASN A 11 -2.70 -13.35 12.21
C ASN A 11 -2.41 -14.07 10.92
N ARG A 12 -2.13 -15.35 10.98
CA ARG A 12 -1.85 -16.10 9.77
C ARG A 12 -3.09 -16.19 8.89
N VAL A 13 -4.23 -16.50 9.47
CA VAL A 13 -5.46 -16.60 8.70
C VAL A 13 -5.82 -15.24 8.10
N PHE A 14 -5.70 -14.20 8.90
CA PHE A 14 -6.01 -12.86 8.44
C PHE A 14 -5.12 -12.47 7.28
N LYS A 15 -3.83 -12.81 7.35
CA LYS A 15 -2.91 -12.49 6.28
C LYS A 15 -3.29 -13.21 5.00
N GLU A 16 -3.67 -14.46 5.09
CA GLU A 16 -4.04 -15.23 3.92
C GLU A 16 -5.31 -14.67 3.29
N GLU A 17 -6.27 -14.31 4.10
CA GLU A 17 -7.49 -13.74 3.60
C GLU A 17 -7.24 -12.37 2.99
N THR A 18 -6.39 -11.59 3.63
CA THR A 18 -6.05 -10.28 3.12
C THR A 18 -5.36 -10.38 1.77
N ALA A 19 -4.45 -11.33 1.64
CA ALA A 19 -3.75 -11.53 0.38
C ALA A 19 -4.72 -11.93 -0.72
N SER A 20 -5.66 -12.83 -0.41
CA SER A 20 -6.67 -13.23 -1.35
C SER A 20 -7.53 -12.07 -1.77
N PHE A 21 -7.97 -11.29 -0.80
CA PHE A 21 -8.81 -10.14 -1.05
C PHE A 21 -8.08 -9.13 -1.94
N LEU A 22 -6.82 -8.88 -1.63
CA LEU A 22 -6.04 -7.90 -2.39
C LEU A 22 -5.81 -8.35 -3.83
N SER A 23 -5.81 -9.63 -4.09
CA SER A 23 -5.59 -10.11 -5.44
C SER A 23 -6.74 -9.73 -6.38
N LEU A 24 -7.87 -9.28 -5.83
CA LEU A 24 -8.98 -8.82 -6.64
C LEU A 24 -8.79 -7.39 -7.12
N TYR A 25 -7.82 -6.68 -6.58
CA TYR A 25 -7.59 -5.30 -6.97
C TYR A 25 -6.61 -5.22 -8.13
N PRO A 26 -6.79 -4.27 -9.02
CA PRO A 26 -5.82 -4.11 -10.11
C PRO A 26 -4.46 -3.76 -9.56
N ASN A 27 -3.42 -4.17 -10.26
CA ASN A 27 -2.06 -3.91 -9.86
C ASN A 27 -1.20 -3.64 -11.08
N LYS A 28 -1.68 -2.77 -11.96
CA LYS A 28 -0.99 -2.51 -13.22
C LYS A 28 -0.39 -1.13 -13.34
N THR A 29 -0.85 -0.20 -12.54
CA THR A 29 -0.32 1.16 -12.61
C THR A 29 0.28 1.54 -11.27
N ILE A 30 1.02 2.63 -11.25
CA ILE A 30 1.56 3.14 -10.00
C ILE A 30 0.43 3.52 -9.05
N GLY A 31 -0.65 4.11 -9.58
CA GLY A 31 -1.80 4.42 -8.76
C GLY A 31 -2.40 3.18 -8.12
N ASP A 32 -2.46 2.09 -8.87
CA ASP A 32 -2.94 0.82 -8.33
C ASP A 32 -2.07 0.36 -7.18
N LYS A 33 -0.75 0.49 -7.33
CA LYS A 33 0.17 0.08 -6.28
C LYS A 33 0.03 0.94 -5.03
N ILE A 34 -0.21 2.22 -5.22
CA ILE A 34 -0.40 3.12 -4.08
C ILE A 34 -1.68 2.75 -3.34
N LYS A 35 -2.74 2.48 -4.09
CA LYS A 35 -4.00 2.08 -3.47
C LYS A 35 -3.82 0.78 -2.67
N LEU A 36 -3.15 -0.19 -3.26
CA LEU A 36 -2.90 -1.45 -2.56
C LEU A 36 -2.05 -1.23 -1.31
N LEU A 37 -1.06 -0.35 -1.40
CA LEU A 37 -0.24 -0.04 -0.24
C LEU A 37 -1.10 0.55 0.88
N ARG A 38 -1.99 1.47 0.55
CA ARG A 38 -2.87 2.06 1.55
C ARG A 38 -3.76 1.00 2.19
N ILE A 39 -4.35 0.15 1.37
CA ILE A 39 -5.25 -0.88 1.88
C ILE A 39 -4.49 -1.86 2.77
N LYS A 40 -3.31 -2.29 2.33
CA LYS A 40 -2.49 -3.21 3.11
C LYS A 40 -2.04 -2.58 4.43
N SER A 41 -1.83 -1.27 4.41
CA SER A 41 -1.39 -0.56 5.62
C SER A 41 -2.52 -0.38 6.61
N GLY A 42 -3.76 -0.56 6.18
CA GLY A 42 -4.90 -0.37 7.07
C GLY A 42 -5.13 1.08 7.46
N LEU A 43 -4.61 2.01 6.66
CA LEU A 43 -4.71 3.43 6.99
C LEU A 43 -5.84 4.07 6.22
N THR A 44 -6.46 5.09 6.83
CA THR A 44 -7.41 5.92 6.11
C THR A 44 -6.65 6.80 5.14
N TYR A 45 -7.36 7.45 4.23
CA TYR A 45 -6.73 8.38 3.31
C TYR A 45 -5.95 9.47 4.05
N ASN A 46 -6.55 10.02 5.10
CA ASN A 46 -5.87 11.07 5.86
C ASN A 46 -4.62 10.56 6.54
N GLN A 47 -4.69 9.38 7.13
CA GLN A 47 -3.54 8.78 7.79
C GLN A 47 -2.44 8.44 6.80
N PHE A 48 -2.83 7.92 5.64
CA PHE A 48 -1.87 7.56 4.63
C PHE A 48 -1.17 8.81 4.09
N ALA A 49 -1.95 9.85 3.81
CA ALA A 49 -1.40 11.11 3.32
C ALA A 49 -0.43 11.71 4.32
N LYS A 50 -0.77 11.65 5.59
CA LYS A 50 0.10 12.18 6.62
C LYS A 50 1.42 11.41 6.67
N LYS A 51 1.35 10.09 6.61
CA LYS A 51 2.57 9.28 6.63
C LYS A 51 3.38 9.49 5.37
N ALA A 52 2.71 9.66 4.23
CA ALA A 52 3.38 9.94 2.96
C ALA A 52 3.88 11.37 2.87
N GLN A 53 3.44 12.23 3.78
CA GLN A 53 3.82 13.63 3.80
C GLN A 53 3.37 14.39 2.55
N VAL A 54 2.14 14.14 2.13
CA VAL A 54 1.53 14.87 1.02
C VAL A 54 0.10 15.19 1.40
N ALA A 55 -0.53 16.04 0.61
CA ALA A 55 -1.93 16.37 0.84
C ALA A 55 -2.82 15.18 0.49
N VAL A 56 -3.94 15.07 1.17
CA VAL A 56 -4.83 13.94 0.93
C VAL A 56 -5.35 13.94 -0.50
N MET A 57 -5.59 15.12 -1.07
CA MET A 57 -6.05 15.19 -2.45
C MET A 57 -5.02 14.59 -3.42
N THR A 58 -3.74 14.71 -3.07
CA THR A 58 -2.68 14.13 -3.87
C THR A 58 -2.81 12.62 -3.93
N ILE A 59 -3.16 12.00 -2.80
CA ILE A 59 -3.35 10.55 -2.77
C ILE A 59 -4.50 10.14 -3.70
N TYR A 60 -5.61 10.88 -3.65
CA TYR A 60 -6.73 10.58 -4.52
C TYR A 60 -6.33 10.65 -6.00
N ARG A 61 -5.57 11.68 -6.35
CA ARG A 61 -5.15 11.86 -7.74
C ARG A 61 -4.19 10.78 -8.19
N TRP A 62 -3.31 10.35 -7.30
CA TRP A 62 -2.39 9.27 -7.61
C TRP A 62 -3.15 7.96 -7.80
N GLU A 63 -4.09 7.65 -6.91
CA GLU A 63 -4.82 6.39 -6.99
C GLU A 63 -5.72 6.32 -8.21
N SER A 64 -6.24 7.46 -8.64
CA SER A 64 -7.10 7.50 -9.83
C SER A 64 -6.30 7.63 -11.11
N ASN A 65 -4.98 7.74 -10.99
CA ASN A 65 -4.08 7.92 -12.13
C ASN A 65 -4.29 9.26 -12.84
N GLU A 66 -4.95 10.17 -12.16
CA GLU A 66 -5.08 11.54 -12.67
C GLU A 66 -3.72 12.21 -12.65
N ARG A 67 -2.88 11.88 -11.70
CA ARG A 67 -1.53 12.36 -11.60
C ARG A 67 -0.62 11.19 -11.29
N ILE A 68 0.59 11.25 -11.82
CA ILE A 68 1.58 10.21 -11.56
C ILE A 68 2.66 10.81 -10.66
N PRO A 69 2.98 10.15 -9.55
CA PRO A 69 4.02 10.68 -8.66
C PRO A 69 5.35 10.78 -9.38
N SER A 70 6.08 11.84 -9.11
CA SER A 70 7.43 11.96 -9.65
C SER A 70 8.36 11.01 -8.90
N ASP A 71 9.56 10.82 -9.43
CA ASP A 71 10.56 9.99 -8.77
C ASP A 71 10.80 10.44 -7.35
N LYS A 72 10.80 11.74 -7.12
CA LYS A 72 11.01 12.28 -5.79
C LYS A 72 9.97 11.75 -4.82
N TYR A 73 8.71 11.76 -5.23
CA TYR A 73 7.64 11.28 -4.36
C TYR A 73 7.63 9.77 -4.22
N LEU A 74 8.01 9.05 -5.28
CA LEU A 74 8.11 7.60 -5.17
C LEU A 74 9.19 7.21 -4.17
N LYS A 75 10.32 7.90 -4.18
CA LYS A 75 11.37 7.64 -3.21
C LYS A 75 10.93 7.99 -1.80
N GLN A 76 10.14 9.05 -1.68
CA GLN A 76 9.60 9.44 -0.40
C GLN A 76 8.67 8.36 0.16
N LEU A 77 7.82 7.80 -0.69
CA LEU A 77 6.94 6.71 -0.28
C LEU A 77 7.74 5.47 0.13
N ILE A 78 8.74 5.13 -0.65
CA ILE A 78 9.60 3.99 -0.35
C ILE A 78 10.22 4.17 1.03
N LYS A 79 10.74 5.35 1.29
CA LYS A 79 11.35 5.63 2.58
C LYS A 79 10.35 5.62 3.71
N ASN A 80 9.24 6.34 3.53
CA ASN A 80 8.30 6.52 4.63
C ASN A 80 7.53 5.25 4.97
N PHE A 81 7.38 4.35 4.02
CA PHE A 81 6.67 3.09 4.25
C PHE A 81 7.62 1.90 4.28
N ASN A 82 8.93 2.16 4.24
CA ASN A 82 9.94 1.12 4.37
C ASN A 82 9.76 0.03 3.31
N LEU A 83 9.68 0.46 2.06
CA LEU A 83 9.44 -0.45 0.94
C LEU A 83 10.76 -0.81 0.25
N ASN A 84 10.72 -1.86 -0.55
CA ASN A 84 11.86 -2.19 -1.41
C ASN A 84 12.00 -1.13 -2.49
N ASP A 85 13.23 -0.92 -2.94
CA ASP A 85 13.49 0.13 -3.94
C ASP A 85 12.72 -0.09 -5.23
N ASP A 86 12.39 -1.33 -5.56
CA ASP A 86 11.69 -1.63 -6.79
C ASP A 86 10.18 -1.77 -6.61
N TYR A 87 9.67 -1.35 -5.48
CA TYR A 87 8.25 -1.54 -5.18
C TYR A 87 7.33 -0.99 -6.27
N PHE A 88 7.69 0.16 -6.82
CA PHE A 88 6.83 0.79 -7.82
C PHE A 88 7.22 0.48 -9.25
N ASN A 89 8.12 -0.47 -9.46
CA ASN A 89 8.46 -0.88 -10.83
C ASN A 89 7.31 -1.70 -11.40
N LEU A 90 6.95 -1.36 -12.61
CA LEU A 90 5.80 -2.00 -13.22
C LEU A 90 6.11 -3.07 -14.22
N ASN A 91 7.36 -3.40 -14.44
CA ASN A 91 7.67 -4.29 -15.45
C ASN A 91 7.41 -5.64 -15.11
N ASP A 92 6.77 -6.20 -15.61
CA ASP A 92 6.56 -7.44 -15.36
C ASP A 92 6.73 -8.21 -16.40
N LYS A 93 7.20 -8.36 -16.71
CA LYS A 93 7.50 -9.04 -17.62
C LYS A 93 7.51 -9.84 -17.64
#